data_a4e7e8000031c899b57ce5f344f987f6
#
_entry.id   a4e7e8000031c899b57ce5f344f987f6
#
_cell.length_a   1.000
_cell.length_b   1.000
_cell.length_c   1.000
_cell.angle_alpha   90.00
_cell.angle_beta   90.00
_cell.angle_gamma   90.00
#
_symmetry.space_group_name_H-M   'P 1'
#
loop_
_entity.id
_entity.type
_entity.pdbx_description
1 polymer ?
#
loop_
_entity_poly.entity_id
_entity_poly.type
_entity_poly.pdbx_seq_one_letter_code
_entity_poly.pdbx_strand_id
1 'polypeptide(L)'
;MVKKYLYILAVAAFAFTSCINDESTEGGDGVSVISLQTPLNSTYTLNQGDTLKITPTVLQSNGKQKLTYEWEVNHKLVSSDTALVYPIQNSGTYTGRLRLSNGQNIQIYEFTVNVEYAYTKGIYLLAENNSKAILSYVPTEGVNKEFHLDVLASNNPNINFGTPCSMAWSKSIGSQTNNILVIAAGNPSTLYQLDSYEMLSVFQTPVNEKVIQVEANSDPSSSKVMAITKNNLYSLGLNTTTLVSQTSRFTNAVGGSVTFASYMTPWWRDDLFYAHGDAYFDNAHGALLASAIENTAVPAEILKGTFTGDTLVGMGSVDKQRKMALITCQKSSGTFYFTYLFPGYYSSSADKRIAANVVYRIAMPSTSGIANGSVVRSARSKNIVYYTNGNAVYAHNVLANSNFPTTALFTVGNSTEKIVDMAFSDDDNLIYVATNDTSASMPGSLYCYDTQTNSLRWSKQHITGRIVKALYRNK
;
A
#
# COMPACT_ATOMS: atom_id res chain seq x y z
N MET A 1 -17.57 -7.91 -61.68
CA MET A 1 -16.54 -7.69 -60.64
C MET A 1 -16.02 -9.00 -59.99
N VAL A 2 -16.71 -10.10 -60.04
CA VAL A 2 -16.32 -11.37 -59.37
C VAL A 2 -15.14 -12.11 -60.08
N LYS A 3 -15.00 -11.95 -61.39
CA LYS A 3 -13.93 -12.66 -62.16
C LYS A 3 -12.51 -12.12 -61.93
N LYS A 4 -12.33 -10.85 -61.47
CA LYS A 4 -10.99 -10.27 -61.19
C LYS A 4 -10.39 -10.76 -59.87
N TYR A 5 -11.23 -11.09 -58.92
CA TYR A 5 -10.76 -11.59 -57.61
C TYR A 5 -10.39 -13.06 -57.61
N LEU A 6 -10.95 -13.83 -58.55
CA LEU A 6 -10.65 -15.27 -58.71
C LEU A 6 -9.22 -15.50 -59.23
N TYR A 7 -8.71 -14.60 -60.08
CA TYR A 7 -7.32 -14.69 -60.56
C TYR A 7 -6.30 -14.28 -59.49
N ILE A 8 -6.63 -13.34 -58.60
CA ILE A 8 -5.76 -12.94 -57.52
C ILE A 8 -5.66 -14.07 -56.47
N LEU A 9 -6.75 -14.77 -56.20
CA LEU A 9 -6.75 -15.91 -55.27
C LEU A 9 -5.98 -17.13 -55.84
N ALA A 10 -6.05 -17.37 -57.16
CA ALA A 10 -5.30 -18.43 -57.80
C ALA A 10 -3.78 -18.18 -57.85
N VAL A 11 -3.35 -16.91 -58.01
CA VAL A 11 -1.92 -16.53 -57.96
C VAL A 11 -1.37 -16.59 -56.53
N ALA A 12 -2.17 -16.24 -55.51
CA ALA A 12 -1.78 -16.37 -54.10
C ALA A 12 -1.65 -17.84 -53.66
N ALA A 13 -2.43 -18.77 -54.23
CA ALA A 13 -2.35 -20.21 -53.92
C ALA A 13 -1.07 -20.88 -54.48
N PHE A 14 -0.47 -20.32 -55.53
CA PHE A 14 0.78 -20.88 -56.12
C PHE A 14 2.06 -20.32 -55.44
N ALA A 15 1.94 -19.28 -54.60
CA ALA A 15 3.11 -18.71 -53.92
C ALA A 15 3.54 -19.48 -52.65
N PHE A 16 2.74 -20.44 -52.21
CA PHE A 16 3.06 -21.20 -50.98
C PHE A 16 3.50 -22.66 -51.23
N THR A 17 3.72 -23.05 -52.47
CA THR A 17 4.19 -24.42 -52.80
C THR A 17 5.65 -24.47 -53.24
N SER A 18 6.46 -23.51 -52.87
CA SER A 18 7.91 -23.65 -52.98
C SER A 18 8.44 -24.38 -51.73
N CYS A 19 8.09 -25.66 -51.60
CA CYS A 19 8.94 -26.58 -50.87
C CYS A 19 10.19 -26.76 -51.74
N ILE A 20 11.26 -26.08 -51.39
CA ILE A 20 12.60 -26.44 -51.83
C ILE A 20 12.90 -27.76 -51.13
N ASN A 21 12.71 -28.88 -51.76
CA ASN A 21 13.40 -30.12 -51.41
C ASN A 21 14.89 -29.84 -51.67
N ASP A 22 15.63 -29.48 -50.65
CA ASP A 22 17.08 -29.42 -50.70
C ASP A 22 17.57 -30.89 -50.60
N GLU A 23 17.77 -31.52 -51.76
CA GLU A 23 18.40 -32.85 -51.85
C GLU A 23 19.92 -32.83 -51.70
N SER A 24 20.51 -31.70 -51.28
CA SER A 24 21.96 -31.54 -51.11
C SER A 24 22.56 -32.28 -49.93
N THR A 25 21.76 -33.01 -49.15
CA THR A 25 22.21 -33.75 -47.97
C THR A 25 22.06 -35.26 -48.01
N GLU A 26 21.88 -35.86 -49.20
CA GLU A 26 22.01 -37.32 -49.34
C GLU A 26 23.48 -37.74 -49.14
N GLY A 27 23.81 -38.23 -47.94
CA GLY A 27 25.09 -38.93 -47.68
C GLY A 27 25.97 -38.39 -46.56
N GLY A 28 25.57 -37.38 -45.82
CA GLY A 28 26.30 -36.96 -44.61
C GLY A 28 25.51 -37.24 -43.32
N ASP A 29 26.19 -37.49 -42.23
CA ASP A 29 25.55 -37.39 -40.89
C ASP A 29 24.77 -36.07 -40.85
N GLY A 30 23.42 -36.13 -40.84
CA GLY A 30 22.53 -34.97 -40.97
C GLY A 30 22.93 -33.85 -40.02
N VAL A 31 22.66 -32.60 -40.42
CA VAL A 31 22.95 -31.41 -39.58
C VAL A 31 22.43 -31.63 -38.16
N SER A 32 23.31 -31.47 -37.18
CA SER A 32 22.94 -31.63 -35.78
C SER A 32 22.01 -30.50 -35.36
N VAL A 33 20.72 -30.78 -35.22
CA VAL A 33 19.72 -29.80 -34.83
C VAL A 33 19.73 -29.60 -33.30
N ILE A 34 19.72 -28.34 -32.88
CA ILE A 34 19.64 -27.93 -31.45
C ILE A 34 18.20 -27.59 -31.12
N SER A 35 17.73 -28.02 -29.94
CA SER A 35 16.46 -27.60 -29.38
C SER A 35 16.55 -27.52 -27.85
N LEU A 36 15.60 -26.85 -27.22
CA LEU A 36 15.43 -26.90 -25.75
C LEU A 36 14.44 -28.01 -25.41
N GLN A 37 14.78 -28.83 -24.39
CA GLN A 37 13.87 -29.83 -23.85
C GLN A 37 12.61 -29.18 -23.28
N THR A 38 12.75 -28.04 -22.61
CA THR A 38 11.67 -27.20 -22.10
C THR A 38 11.89 -25.79 -22.62
N PRO A 39 10.90 -25.14 -23.25
CA PRO A 39 11.01 -23.75 -23.67
C PRO A 39 11.38 -22.83 -22.49
N LEU A 40 12.16 -21.78 -22.77
CA LEU A 40 12.36 -20.72 -21.81
C LEU A 40 11.02 -20.03 -21.49
N ASN A 41 10.88 -19.50 -20.29
CA ASN A 41 9.77 -18.60 -20.00
C ASN A 41 9.86 -17.38 -20.91
N SER A 42 8.73 -16.97 -21.48
CA SER A 42 8.68 -15.75 -22.32
C SER A 42 8.99 -14.49 -21.49
N THR A 43 8.74 -14.54 -20.18
CA THR A 43 8.97 -13.43 -19.25
C THR A 43 9.47 -13.96 -17.91
N TYR A 44 10.50 -13.30 -17.39
CA TYR A 44 11.01 -13.45 -16.02
C TYR A 44 10.73 -12.17 -15.26
N THR A 45 10.20 -12.27 -14.03
CA THR A 45 9.98 -11.12 -13.16
C THR A 45 10.88 -11.24 -11.92
N LEU A 46 11.62 -10.17 -11.64
CA LEU A 46 12.60 -10.07 -10.56
C LEU A 46 12.41 -8.77 -9.80
N ASN A 47 12.91 -8.69 -8.58
CA ASN A 47 13.08 -7.41 -7.90
C ASN A 47 14.46 -6.82 -8.22
N GLN A 48 14.58 -5.51 -8.10
CA GLN A 48 15.86 -4.81 -8.20
C GLN A 48 16.90 -5.41 -7.22
N GLY A 49 18.09 -5.67 -7.70
CA GLY A 49 19.15 -6.31 -6.93
C GLY A 49 19.14 -7.84 -6.98
N ASP A 50 18.10 -8.47 -7.51
CA ASP A 50 18.03 -9.92 -7.64
C ASP A 50 18.96 -10.43 -8.75
N THR A 51 19.22 -11.73 -8.70
CA THR A 51 20.00 -12.44 -9.70
C THR A 51 19.12 -13.29 -10.60
N LEU A 52 19.10 -12.98 -11.91
CA LEU A 52 18.46 -13.82 -12.92
C LEU A 52 19.23 -15.13 -13.06
N LYS A 53 18.54 -16.25 -12.85
CA LYS A 53 19.11 -17.60 -13.00
C LYS A 53 18.29 -18.38 -14.02
N ILE A 54 18.93 -18.83 -15.09
CA ILE A 54 18.32 -19.66 -16.14
C ILE A 54 19.25 -20.81 -16.45
N THR A 55 18.77 -22.05 -16.32
CA THR A 55 19.51 -23.26 -16.64
C THR A 55 18.75 -24.05 -17.68
N PRO A 56 19.06 -23.88 -19.00
CA PRO A 56 18.37 -24.59 -20.06
C PRO A 56 18.87 -26.03 -20.15
N THR A 57 17.98 -26.97 -20.48
CA THR A 57 18.34 -28.30 -20.91
C THR A 57 18.32 -28.36 -22.42
N VAL A 58 19.47 -28.49 -23.02
CA VAL A 58 19.65 -28.49 -24.49
C VAL A 58 19.74 -29.89 -25.03
N LEU A 59 19.00 -30.16 -26.09
CA LEU A 59 19.00 -31.40 -26.86
C LEU A 59 19.71 -31.19 -28.19
N GLN A 60 20.44 -32.18 -28.64
CA GLN A 60 21.04 -32.24 -29.98
C GLN A 60 20.67 -33.57 -30.67
N SER A 61 20.27 -33.52 -31.94
CA SER A 61 19.90 -34.73 -32.67
C SER A 61 21.06 -35.74 -32.81
N ASN A 62 22.29 -35.29 -32.96
CA ASN A 62 23.47 -36.13 -33.11
C ASN A 62 24.45 -36.16 -31.93
N GLY A 63 24.23 -35.36 -30.87
CA GLY A 63 24.90 -35.41 -29.59
C GLY A 63 26.44 -35.24 -29.56
N LYS A 64 27.09 -35.05 -30.69
CA LYS A 64 28.57 -35.11 -30.83
C LYS A 64 29.24 -33.73 -30.91
N GLN A 65 28.49 -32.66 -31.20
CA GLN A 65 29.06 -31.35 -31.44
C GLN A 65 29.17 -30.56 -30.13
N LYS A 66 30.25 -29.78 -30.01
CA LYS A 66 30.44 -28.89 -28.86
C LYS A 66 29.42 -27.75 -28.91
N LEU A 67 28.61 -27.61 -27.85
CA LEU A 67 27.69 -26.50 -27.70
C LEU A 67 28.41 -25.25 -27.19
N THR A 68 28.09 -24.12 -27.77
CA THR A 68 28.44 -22.79 -27.26
C THR A 68 27.18 -22.01 -26.88
N TYR A 69 27.27 -21.25 -25.81
CA TYR A 69 26.20 -20.45 -25.25
C TYR A 69 26.61 -18.98 -25.28
N GLU A 70 25.71 -18.13 -25.69
CA GLU A 70 25.88 -16.67 -25.61
C GLU A 70 24.58 -16.09 -25.02
N TRP A 71 24.70 -15.55 -23.82
CA TRP A 71 23.60 -14.88 -23.14
C TRP A 71 23.75 -13.37 -23.28
N GLU A 72 22.72 -12.73 -23.76
CA GLU A 72 22.67 -11.28 -23.89
C GLU A 72 21.52 -10.72 -23.07
N VAL A 73 21.76 -9.54 -22.47
CA VAL A 73 20.75 -8.70 -21.84
C VAL A 73 20.89 -7.29 -22.39
N ASN A 74 19.79 -6.73 -22.94
CA ASN A 74 19.80 -5.47 -23.68
C ASN A 74 20.89 -5.43 -24.76
N HIS A 75 20.99 -6.49 -25.55
CA HIS A 75 21.97 -6.64 -26.64
C HIS A 75 23.44 -6.61 -26.22
N LYS A 76 23.72 -6.80 -24.93
CA LYS A 76 25.11 -6.96 -24.43
C LYS A 76 25.32 -8.39 -24.00
N LEU A 77 26.42 -8.98 -24.43
CA LEU A 77 26.88 -10.28 -23.97
C LEU A 77 27.20 -10.21 -22.47
N VAL A 78 26.52 -11.02 -21.66
CA VAL A 78 26.68 -11.04 -20.19
C VAL A 78 27.24 -12.36 -19.67
N SER A 79 27.09 -13.47 -20.41
CA SER A 79 27.69 -14.77 -20.08
C SER A 79 27.84 -15.66 -21.31
N SER A 80 28.83 -16.57 -21.26
CA SER A 80 29.01 -17.68 -22.20
C SER A 80 28.87 -19.05 -21.50
N ASP A 81 28.43 -19.10 -20.28
CA ASP A 81 28.24 -20.31 -19.51
C ASP A 81 26.98 -21.07 -19.91
N THR A 82 26.91 -22.35 -19.58
CA THR A 82 25.73 -23.19 -19.84
C THR A 82 24.49 -22.70 -19.11
N ALA A 83 24.65 -22.05 -17.98
CA ALA A 83 23.59 -21.42 -17.19
C ALA A 83 23.85 -19.91 -17.09
N LEU A 84 22.78 -19.12 -17.20
CA LEU A 84 22.84 -17.69 -16.91
C LEU A 84 22.73 -17.48 -15.40
N VAL A 85 23.69 -16.74 -14.81
CA VAL A 85 23.63 -16.18 -13.47
C VAL A 85 24.02 -14.71 -13.59
N TYR A 86 23.01 -13.83 -13.60
CA TYR A 86 23.23 -12.42 -13.91
C TYR A 86 22.52 -11.52 -12.87
N PRO A 87 23.26 -10.78 -12.03
CA PRO A 87 22.69 -9.82 -11.09
C PRO A 87 22.18 -8.58 -11.83
N ILE A 88 20.93 -8.18 -11.60
CA ILE A 88 20.32 -7.02 -12.23
C ILE A 88 20.12 -5.93 -11.18
N GLN A 89 20.92 -4.86 -11.28
CA GLN A 89 20.97 -3.80 -10.27
C GLN A 89 19.87 -2.75 -10.43
N ASN A 90 19.36 -2.55 -11.65
CA ASN A 90 18.39 -1.48 -11.93
C ASN A 90 17.04 -2.07 -12.30
N SER A 91 15.97 -1.40 -11.87
CA SER A 91 14.61 -1.70 -12.30
C SER A 91 14.38 -1.35 -13.76
N GLY A 92 13.42 -1.98 -14.39
CA GLY A 92 13.07 -1.75 -15.79
C GLY A 92 12.74 -3.04 -16.55
N THR A 93 12.46 -2.89 -17.84
CA THR A 93 12.21 -4.02 -18.72
C THR A 93 13.43 -4.22 -19.61
N TYR A 94 13.97 -5.43 -19.60
CA TYR A 94 15.14 -5.82 -20.34
C TYR A 94 14.78 -6.90 -21.37
N THR A 95 15.38 -6.81 -22.56
CA THR A 95 15.33 -7.91 -23.54
C THR A 95 16.45 -8.88 -23.23
N GLY A 96 16.11 -10.16 -23.12
CA GLY A 96 17.05 -11.26 -22.95
C GLY A 96 17.12 -12.11 -24.20
N ARG A 97 18.31 -12.63 -24.52
CA ARG A 97 18.52 -13.53 -25.65
C ARG A 97 19.54 -14.61 -25.28
N LEU A 98 19.17 -15.85 -25.59
CA LEU A 98 20.10 -16.98 -25.60
C LEU A 98 20.37 -17.38 -27.04
N ARG A 99 21.62 -17.34 -27.45
CA ARG A 99 22.10 -17.91 -28.71
C ARG A 99 22.85 -19.20 -28.41
N LEU A 100 22.36 -20.30 -28.98
CA LEU A 100 22.99 -21.60 -28.91
C LEU A 100 23.59 -21.94 -30.29
N SER A 101 24.84 -22.45 -30.30
CA SER A 101 25.43 -22.93 -31.52
C SER A 101 26.23 -24.21 -31.25
N ASN A 102 26.22 -25.14 -32.23
CA ASN A 102 27.06 -26.30 -32.26
C ASN A 102 28.02 -26.31 -33.48
N GLY A 103 28.18 -25.15 -34.13
CA GLY A 103 28.98 -24.99 -35.34
C GLY A 103 28.24 -25.36 -36.63
N GLN A 104 27.18 -26.17 -36.58
CA GLN A 104 26.38 -26.58 -37.74
C GLN A 104 24.99 -25.92 -37.72
N ASN A 105 24.43 -25.70 -36.56
CA ASN A 105 23.15 -25.09 -36.35
C ASN A 105 23.21 -23.99 -35.30
N ILE A 106 22.38 -22.97 -35.47
CA ILE A 106 22.21 -21.86 -34.53
C ILE A 106 20.73 -21.75 -34.18
N GLN A 107 20.47 -21.66 -32.87
CA GLN A 107 19.14 -21.38 -32.33
C GLN A 107 19.18 -20.15 -31.46
N ILE A 108 18.16 -19.29 -31.58
CA ILE A 108 18.03 -18.07 -30.83
C ILE A 108 16.69 -18.14 -30.06
N TYR A 109 16.76 -17.87 -28.76
CA TYR A 109 15.61 -17.82 -27.88
C TYR A 109 15.56 -16.45 -27.21
N GLU A 110 14.47 -15.75 -27.40
CA GLU A 110 14.27 -14.42 -26.82
C GLU A 110 13.32 -14.51 -25.64
N PHE A 111 13.54 -13.66 -24.65
CA PHE A 111 12.71 -13.54 -23.46
C PHE A 111 12.76 -12.10 -22.94
N THR A 112 11.77 -11.76 -22.11
CA THR A 112 11.72 -10.47 -21.42
C THR A 112 12.08 -10.65 -19.96
N VAL A 113 12.79 -9.69 -19.38
CA VAL A 113 13.04 -9.63 -17.93
C VAL A 113 12.45 -8.34 -17.41
N ASN A 114 11.42 -8.44 -16.58
CA ASN A 114 10.82 -7.32 -15.87
C ASN A 114 11.43 -7.25 -14.48
N VAL A 115 12.14 -6.16 -14.19
CA VAL A 115 12.75 -5.92 -12.90
C VAL A 115 11.93 -4.85 -12.18
N GLU A 116 11.24 -5.26 -11.13
CA GLU A 116 10.43 -4.37 -10.29
C GLU A 116 11.31 -3.73 -9.21
N TYR A 117 10.89 -2.56 -8.73
CA TYR A 117 11.55 -1.96 -7.58
C TYR A 117 11.36 -2.82 -6.33
N ALA A 118 12.37 -2.82 -5.46
CA ALA A 118 12.44 -3.75 -4.33
C ALA A 118 11.27 -3.60 -3.33
N TYR A 119 10.72 -2.39 -3.19
CA TYR A 119 9.76 -2.06 -2.13
C TYR A 119 8.41 -1.60 -2.67
N THR A 120 7.83 -2.30 -3.66
CA THR A 120 6.59 -1.83 -4.33
C THR A 120 5.32 -2.44 -3.78
N LYS A 121 5.30 -3.75 -3.55
CA LYS A 121 4.09 -4.49 -3.16
C LYS A 121 4.28 -5.21 -1.85
N GLY A 122 3.68 -4.71 -0.80
CA GLY A 122 3.87 -5.34 0.51
C GLY A 122 3.31 -4.56 1.67
N ILE A 123 3.64 -5.04 2.85
CA ILE A 123 3.29 -4.42 4.11
C ILE A 123 4.53 -3.73 4.67
N TYR A 124 4.36 -2.49 5.03
CA TYR A 124 5.34 -1.68 5.74
C TYR A 124 4.94 -1.63 7.21
N LEU A 125 5.89 -1.96 8.09
CA LEU A 125 5.72 -1.90 9.52
C LEU A 125 6.69 -0.87 10.08
N LEU A 126 6.17 0.28 10.49
CA LEU A 126 6.93 1.25 11.26
C LEU A 126 6.99 0.77 12.70
N ALA A 127 8.17 0.50 13.20
CA ALA A 127 8.37 -0.07 14.53
C ALA A 127 9.47 0.66 15.29
N GLU A 128 9.46 0.50 16.61
CA GLU A 128 10.49 1.00 17.52
C GLU A 128 11.42 -0.14 17.94
N ASN A 129 12.70 0.07 17.77
CA ASN A 129 13.73 -0.80 18.31
C ASN A 129 14.80 0.05 19.00
N ASN A 130 15.00 -0.11 20.30
CA ASN A 130 15.94 0.67 21.11
C ASN A 130 15.79 2.17 20.93
N SER A 131 14.55 2.68 21.05
CA SER A 131 14.18 4.11 20.87
C SER A 131 14.48 4.69 19.50
N LYS A 132 14.67 3.86 18.48
CA LYS A 132 14.87 4.26 17.10
C LYS A 132 13.74 3.70 16.22
N ALA A 133 13.37 4.47 15.22
CA ALA A 133 12.47 4.00 14.19
C ALA A 133 13.19 3.00 13.28
N ILE A 134 12.55 1.88 13.05
CA ILE A 134 12.88 0.92 12.00
C ILE A 134 11.67 0.77 11.08
N LEU A 135 11.93 0.53 9.80
CA LEU A 135 10.90 0.24 8.81
C LEU A 135 11.10 -1.16 8.29
N SER A 136 10.26 -2.08 8.72
CA SER A 136 10.27 -3.44 8.19
C SER A 136 9.35 -3.54 6.97
N TYR A 137 9.78 -4.30 5.97
CA TYR A 137 9.02 -4.56 4.76
C TYR A 137 8.76 -6.04 4.58
N VAL A 138 7.49 -6.40 4.42
CA VAL A 138 7.01 -7.75 4.16
C VAL A 138 6.42 -7.80 2.76
N PRO A 139 7.11 -8.35 1.76
CA PRO A 139 6.57 -8.47 0.41
C PRO A 139 5.38 -9.42 0.38
N THR A 140 4.33 -9.06 -0.35
CA THR A 140 3.12 -9.88 -0.54
C THR A 140 3.10 -10.57 -1.90
N GLU A 141 3.76 -9.99 -2.89
CA GLU A 141 3.89 -10.48 -4.26
C GLU A 141 5.34 -10.33 -4.74
N GLY A 142 5.64 -10.93 -5.90
CA GLY A 142 6.96 -10.89 -6.52
C GLY A 142 7.73 -12.20 -6.40
N VAL A 143 8.88 -12.27 -7.06
CA VAL A 143 9.73 -13.48 -7.15
C VAL A 143 10.48 -13.71 -5.85
N ASN A 144 10.95 -12.65 -5.23
CA ASN A 144 11.63 -12.69 -3.94
C ASN A 144 10.69 -12.15 -2.85
N LYS A 145 10.26 -13.04 -1.97
CA LYS A 145 9.45 -12.70 -0.80
C LYS A 145 10.31 -12.60 0.46
N GLU A 146 11.52 -12.09 0.33
CA GLU A 146 12.38 -11.88 1.47
C GLU A 146 11.88 -10.74 2.36
N PHE A 147 11.89 -11.01 3.64
CA PHE A 147 11.59 -10.02 4.66
C PHE A 147 12.80 -9.10 4.87
N HIS A 148 12.56 -7.79 4.88
CA HIS A 148 13.57 -6.79 5.21
C HIS A 148 13.28 -6.21 6.59
N LEU A 149 14.19 -6.44 7.55
CA LEU A 149 13.98 -6.01 8.93
C LEU A 149 13.99 -4.48 9.07
N ASP A 150 14.96 -3.81 8.48
CA ASP A 150 15.12 -2.36 8.62
C ASP A 150 15.62 -1.72 7.32
N VAL A 151 14.65 -1.31 6.52
CA VAL A 151 14.90 -0.60 5.25
C VAL A 151 15.48 0.81 5.50
N LEU A 152 15.13 1.46 6.65
CA LEU A 152 15.65 2.79 6.95
C LEU A 152 17.15 2.75 7.18
N ALA A 153 17.64 1.87 8.05
CA ALA A 153 19.06 1.76 8.34
C ALA A 153 19.86 1.28 7.12
N SER A 154 19.30 0.34 6.34
CA SER A 154 19.97 -0.18 5.15
C SER A 154 20.20 0.88 4.08
N ASN A 155 19.19 1.73 3.84
CA ASN A 155 19.23 2.67 2.73
C ASN A 155 19.62 4.10 3.17
N ASN A 156 19.54 4.41 4.47
CA ASN A 156 19.87 5.73 5.03
C ASN A 156 20.82 5.62 6.23
N PRO A 157 22.02 5.03 6.09
CA PRO A 157 22.88 4.68 7.21
C PRO A 157 23.35 5.87 8.04
N ASN A 158 23.30 7.09 7.48
CA ASN A 158 23.73 8.33 8.13
C ASN A 158 22.60 9.11 8.81
N ILE A 159 21.36 8.60 8.79
CA ILE A 159 20.20 9.26 9.36
C ILE A 159 19.74 8.53 10.63
N ASN A 160 19.63 9.29 11.74
CA ASN A 160 18.96 8.81 12.94
C ASN A 160 17.51 9.30 12.95
N PHE A 161 16.58 8.39 12.66
CA PHE A 161 15.15 8.72 12.55
C PHE A 161 14.46 8.98 13.90
N GLY A 162 15.12 8.69 15.04
CA GLY A 162 14.51 8.85 16.36
C GLY A 162 13.35 7.88 16.63
N THR A 163 12.57 8.15 17.68
CA THR A 163 11.41 7.30 18.06
C THR A 163 10.27 7.43 17.05
N PRO A 164 9.70 6.35 16.51
CA PRO A 164 8.63 6.42 15.50
C PRO A 164 7.33 6.96 16.07
N CYS A 165 6.61 7.73 15.27
CA CYS A 165 5.31 8.28 15.63
C CYS A 165 4.20 7.75 14.69
N SER A 166 4.33 7.95 13.39
CA SER A 166 3.34 7.56 12.38
C SER A 166 3.95 7.55 10.98
N MET A 167 3.26 6.96 10.02
CA MET A 167 3.64 7.01 8.60
C MET A 167 2.41 7.03 7.69
N ALA A 168 2.56 7.59 6.50
CA ALA A 168 1.53 7.62 5.47
C ALA A 168 2.13 7.59 4.07
N TRP A 169 1.46 6.90 3.14
CA TRP A 169 1.72 7.01 1.70
C TRP A 169 0.96 8.19 1.12
N SER A 170 1.62 8.98 0.30
CA SER A 170 0.96 10.01 -0.47
C SER A 170 1.33 9.92 -1.95
N LYS A 171 0.38 10.29 -2.80
CA LYS A 171 0.55 10.34 -4.25
C LYS A 171 0.99 11.73 -4.65
N SER A 172 2.00 11.83 -5.51
CA SER A 172 2.36 13.08 -6.17
C SER A 172 1.41 13.36 -7.35
N ILE A 173 0.97 14.60 -7.52
CA ILE A 173 0.14 15.01 -8.66
C ILE A 173 0.92 14.88 -9.96
N GLY A 174 0.21 14.46 -11.01
CA GLY A 174 0.71 14.50 -12.39
C GLY A 174 1.77 13.47 -12.73
N SER A 175 2.26 12.72 -11.75
CA SER A 175 3.15 11.59 -11.95
C SER A 175 2.49 10.33 -11.40
N GLN A 176 2.16 9.39 -12.24
CA GLN A 176 1.65 8.08 -11.81
C GLN A 176 2.71 7.26 -11.05
N THR A 177 3.92 7.77 -10.93
CA THR A 177 5.10 7.03 -10.49
C THR A 177 5.71 7.50 -9.18
N ASN A 178 5.45 8.73 -8.71
CA ASN A 178 6.13 9.27 -7.54
C ASN A 178 5.26 9.24 -6.29
N ASN A 179 5.02 8.04 -5.76
CA ASN A 179 4.52 7.90 -4.41
C ASN A 179 5.65 8.23 -3.41
N ILE A 180 5.33 8.93 -2.35
CA ILE A 180 6.26 9.28 -1.28
C ILE A 180 5.73 8.68 0.02
N LEU A 181 6.61 8.00 0.75
CA LEU A 181 6.34 7.59 2.12
C LEU A 181 6.78 8.72 3.06
N VAL A 182 5.85 9.25 3.83
CA VAL A 182 6.18 10.22 4.89
C VAL A 182 6.19 9.51 6.22
N ILE A 183 7.31 9.60 6.93
CA ILE A 183 7.48 9.07 8.30
C ILE A 183 7.65 10.25 9.24
N ALA A 184 6.89 10.26 10.34
CA ALA A 184 7.09 11.15 11.47
C ALA A 184 7.83 10.40 12.57
N ALA A 185 8.95 10.95 13.04
CA ALA A 185 9.74 10.36 14.12
C ALA A 185 10.43 11.44 14.97
N GLY A 186 10.73 11.10 16.22
CA GLY A 186 11.34 12.00 17.20
C GLY A 186 10.34 12.75 18.09
N ASN A 187 10.87 13.45 19.11
CA ASN A 187 10.12 14.34 19.98
C ASN A 187 11.04 15.50 20.45
N PRO A 188 10.93 16.72 19.85
CA PRO A 188 10.04 17.09 18.76
C PRO A 188 10.25 16.25 17.50
N SER A 189 9.22 16.18 16.67
CA SER A 189 9.24 15.28 15.50
C SER A 189 9.89 15.93 14.29
N THR A 190 10.47 15.08 13.44
CA THR A 190 10.85 15.41 12.06
C THR A 190 9.99 14.58 11.11
N LEU A 191 9.52 15.19 10.03
CA LEU A 191 8.85 14.54 8.93
C LEU A 191 9.88 14.20 7.85
N TYR A 192 10.09 12.92 7.61
CA TYR A 192 10.98 12.39 6.58
C TYR A 192 10.18 11.98 5.36
N GLN A 193 10.51 12.50 4.19
CA GLN A 193 9.93 12.08 2.93
C GLN A 193 10.89 11.08 2.28
N LEU A 194 10.43 9.87 2.08
CA LEU A 194 11.20 8.80 1.45
C LEU A 194 10.69 8.58 0.03
N ASP A 195 11.61 8.44 -0.94
CA ASP A 195 11.21 8.04 -2.28
C ASP A 195 10.62 6.63 -2.28
N SER A 196 9.79 6.35 -3.29
CA SER A 196 9.03 5.11 -3.33
C SER A 196 9.80 3.91 -3.88
N TYR A 197 10.99 4.10 -4.33
CA TYR A 197 11.77 3.11 -5.06
C TYR A 197 12.85 2.48 -4.19
N GLU A 198 13.66 3.34 -3.59
CA GLU A 198 14.81 2.94 -2.79
C GLU A 198 14.63 3.27 -1.31
N MET A 199 13.51 3.93 -0.93
CA MET A 199 13.27 4.39 0.44
C MET A 199 14.37 5.30 0.98
N LEU A 200 14.99 6.08 0.09
CA LEU A 200 15.95 7.11 0.48
C LEU A 200 15.22 8.34 0.99
N SER A 201 15.72 8.93 2.07
CA SER A 201 15.20 10.19 2.61
C SER A 201 15.60 11.35 1.70
N VAL A 202 14.62 11.89 0.97
CA VAL A 202 14.83 12.99 0.03
C VAL A 202 14.60 14.36 0.66
N PHE A 203 13.71 14.46 1.65
CA PHE A 203 13.43 15.68 2.40
C PHE A 203 13.22 15.40 3.89
N GLN A 204 13.64 16.35 4.71
CA GLN A 204 13.45 16.32 6.17
C GLN A 204 12.89 17.66 6.61
N THR A 205 11.76 17.64 7.32
CA THR A 205 11.08 18.86 7.79
C THR A 205 10.85 18.77 9.29
N PRO A 206 11.54 19.56 10.11
CA PRO A 206 11.31 19.61 11.55
C PRO A 206 9.92 20.13 11.88
N VAL A 207 9.28 19.52 12.89
CA VAL A 207 8.05 19.99 13.54
C VAL A 207 8.41 20.30 14.99
N ASN A 208 8.09 21.49 15.48
CA ASN A 208 8.46 21.92 16.83
C ASN A 208 7.66 21.21 17.94
N GLU A 209 6.89 20.19 17.59
CA GLU A 209 6.01 19.42 18.46
C GLU A 209 6.12 17.94 18.15
N LYS A 210 5.57 17.11 19.05
CA LYS A 210 5.40 15.68 18.78
C LYS A 210 4.22 15.47 17.84
N VAL A 211 4.47 14.91 16.67
CA VAL A 211 3.45 14.43 15.74
C VAL A 211 2.83 13.14 16.31
N ILE A 212 1.51 13.05 16.30
CA ILE A 212 0.75 11.87 16.75
C ILE A 212 0.20 11.05 15.59
N GLN A 213 0.01 11.70 14.41
CA GLN A 213 -0.49 11.04 13.21
C GLN A 213 -0.03 11.79 11.96
N VAL A 214 0.30 11.07 10.90
CA VAL A 214 0.39 11.57 9.54
C VAL A 214 -0.56 10.80 8.65
N GLU A 215 -1.24 11.50 7.74
CA GLU A 215 -2.13 10.90 6.74
C GLU A 215 -2.04 11.67 5.43
N ALA A 216 -2.23 10.96 4.32
CA ALA A 216 -2.31 11.60 3.02
C ALA A 216 -3.56 12.47 2.94
N ASN A 217 -3.44 13.65 2.37
CA ASN A 217 -4.60 14.47 2.04
C ASN A 217 -5.49 13.71 1.04
N SER A 218 -6.80 13.74 1.27
CA SER A 218 -7.77 13.01 0.43
C SER A 218 -7.99 13.63 -0.95
N ASP A 219 -7.57 14.87 -1.15
CA ASP A 219 -7.65 15.54 -2.45
C ASP A 219 -6.70 14.88 -3.45
N PRO A 220 -7.23 14.21 -4.50
CA PRO A 220 -6.40 13.58 -5.51
C PRO A 220 -5.57 14.57 -6.33
N SER A 221 -5.91 15.87 -6.26
CA SER A 221 -5.17 16.96 -6.89
C SER A 221 -4.12 17.58 -5.96
N SER A 222 -4.03 17.14 -4.71
CA SER A 222 -3.14 17.71 -3.70
C SER A 222 -1.91 16.83 -3.46
N SER A 223 -0.73 17.41 -3.61
CA SER A 223 0.55 16.78 -3.21
C SER A 223 0.87 17.13 -1.76
N LYS A 224 0.02 16.73 -0.81
CA LYS A 224 0.18 17.10 0.59
C LYS A 224 -0.02 15.91 1.52
N VAL A 225 0.68 15.96 2.66
CA VAL A 225 0.45 15.09 3.80
C VAL A 225 0.09 15.96 4.98
N MET A 226 -0.93 15.54 5.72
CA MET A 226 -1.35 16.21 6.95
C MET A 226 -0.61 15.61 8.12
N ALA A 227 0.01 16.46 8.94
CA ALA A 227 0.66 16.07 10.19
C ALA A 227 -0.13 16.63 11.36
N ILE A 228 -0.60 15.73 12.22
CA ILE A 228 -1.44 16.04 13.39
C ILE A 228 -0.55 15.96 14.62
N THR A 229 -0.54 17.04 15.39
CA THR A 229 -0.05 17.05 16.79
C THR A 229 -1.22 17.10 17.74
N LYS A 230 -0.98 17.10 19.05
CA LYS A 230 -2.05 17.19 20.04
C LYS A 230 -2.93 18.44 19.82
N ASN A 231 -2.31 19.57 19.52
CA ASN A 231 -3.01 20.86 19.47
C ASN A 231 -2.96 21.55 18.11
N ASN A 232 -2.16 21.04 17.18
CA ASN A 232 -1.94 21.66 15.89
C ASN A 232 -2.10 20.69 14.72
N LEU A 233 -2.50 21.24 13.58
CA LEU A 233 -2.56 20.56 12.30
C LEU A 233 -1.67 21.30 11.30
N TYR A 234 -0.82 20.55 10.63
CA TYR A 234 0.09 21.04 9.60
C TYR A 234 -0.16 20.34 8.27
N SER A 235 0.02 21.09 7.19
CA SER A 235 0.07 20.58 5.83
C SER A 235 1.51 20.60 5.34
N LEU A 236 2.08 19.43 5.06
CA LEU A 236 3.40 19.24 4.47
C LEU A 236 3.27 19.14 2.95
N GLY A 237 3.95 20.00 2.21
CA GLY A 237 4.11 19.84 0.76
C GLY A 237 5.03 18.68 0.43
N LEU A 238 4.66 17.84 -0.55
CA LEU A 238 5.55 16.78 -1.02
C LEU A 238 6.63 17.33 -1.93
N ASN A 239 7.79 16.67 -1.92
CA ASN A 239 8.99 17.11 -2.63
C ASN A 239 9.48 18.52 -2.25
N THR A 240 9.11 18.97 -1.06
CA THR A 240 9.55 20.25 -0.49
C THR A 240 9.68 20.12 1.04
N THR A 241 10.23 21.14 1.67
CA THR A 241 10.24 21.29 3.15
C THR A 241 9.14 22.22 3.65
N THR A 242 8.17 22.58 2.80
CA THR A 242 7.12 23.55 3.13
C THR A 242 6.14 22.93 4.11
N LEU A 243 6.07 23.49 5.32
CA LEU A 243 5.14 23.10 6.37
C LEU A 243 4.25 24.30 6.71
N VAL A 244 2.95 24.14 6.55
CA VAL A 244 1.98 25.23 6.76
C VAL A 244 0.99 24.84 7.86
N SER A 245 0.87 25.67 8.89
CA SER A 245 -0.14 25.48 9.94
C SER A 245 -1.55 25.68 9.37
N GLN A 246 -2.44 24.77 9.71
CA GLN A 246 -3.86 24.80 9.38
C GLN A 246 -4.76 25.03 10.61
N THR A 247 -4.17 25.16 11.79
CA THR A 247 -4.86 25.09 13.10
C THR A 247 -5.89 26.19 13.28
N SER A 248 -5.60 27.41 12.81
CA SER A 248 -6.49 28.57 12.99
C SER A 248 -7.89 28.37 12.43
N ARG A 249 -8.05 27.57 11.39
CA ARG A 249 -9.37 27.23 10.85
C ARG A 249 -10.25 26.50 11.84
N PHE A 250 -9.66 25.60 12.63
CA PHE A 250 -10.37 24.75 13.56
C PHE A 250 -10.60 25.47 14.89
N THR A 251 -9.62 26.23 15.37
CA THR A 251 -9.77 27.05 16.58
C THR A 251 -10.87 28.09 16.42
N ASN A 252 -11.01 28.69 15.23
CA ASN A 252 -12.09 29.62 14.92
C ASN A 252 -13.46 28.93 14.89
N ALA A 253 -13.53 27.68 14.39
CA ALA A 253 -14.79 26.95 14.34
C ALA A 253 -15.35 26.59 15.70
N VAL A 254 -14.49 26.13 16.63
CA VAL A 254 -14.90 25.72 17.96
C VAL A 254 -14.89 26.88 18.97
N GLY A 255 -14.32 28.04 18.59
CA GLY A 255 -14.22 29.21 19.48
C GLY A 255 -13.18 29.03 20.59
N GLY A 256 -12.16 28.20 20.40
CA GLY A 256 -11.13 27.90 21.40
C GLY A 256 -10.03 26.98 20.91
N SER A 257 -9.17 26.55 21.83
CA SER A 257 -8.08 25.62 21.54
C SER A 257 -8.62 24.23 21.20
N VAL A 258 -8.12 23.61 20.15
CA VAL A 258 -8.45 22.23 19.77
C VAL A 258 -7.52 21.23 20.44
N THR A 259 -8.02 20.00 20.63
CA THR A 259 -7.22 18.82 20.99
C THR A 259 -7.53 17.71 20.00
N PHE A 260 -6.69 17.57 18.99
CA PHE A 260 -6.92 16.60 17.92
C PHE A 260 -6.79 15.15 18.41
N ALA A 261 -7.71 14.31 17.96
CA ALA A 261 -7.54 12.86 18.01
C ALA A 261 -6.53 12.40 16.96
N SER A 262 -5.92 11.24 17.16
CA SER A 262 -4.94 10.64 16.23
C SER A 262 -5.58 9.89 15.06
N TYR A 263 -6.61 10.51 14.46
CA TYR A 263 -7.31 10.00 13.28
C TYR A 263 -7.63 11.13 12.32
N MET A 264 -7.50 10.84 11.06
CA MET A 264 -8.01 11.62 9.95
C MET A 264 -8.70 10.65 8.99
N THR A 265 -9.80 11.05 8.40
CA THR A 265 -10.44 10.25 7.37
C THR A 265 -10.85 11.12 6.20
N PRO A 266 -10.70 10.63 4.98
CA PRO A 266 -11.23 11.31 3.82
C PRO A 266 -12.74 11.56 3.95
N TRP A 267 -13.13 12.75 3.56
CA TRP A 267 -14.50 13.19 3.44
C TRP A 267 -14.78 13.55 1.99
N TRP A 268 -15.57 12.75 1.31
CA TRP A 268 -15.71 12.88 -0.13
C TRP A 268 -17.16 12.75 -0.57
N ARG A 269 -17.56 13.54 -1.59
CA ARG A 269 -18.81 13.41 -2.28
C ARG A 269 -18.57 13.31 -3.80
N ASP A 270 -18.87 12.16 -4.41
CA ASP A 270 -18.62 11.85 -5.83
C ASP A 270 -19.49 12.63 -6.82
N ASP A 271 -20.67 13.10 -6.39
CA ASP A 271 -21.62 13.78 -7.24
C ASP A 271 -21.30 15.26 -7.49
N LEU A 272 -20.29 15.78 -6.81
CA LEU A 272 -19.80 17.13 -6.98
C LEU A 272 -18.27 17.09 -7.13
N PHE A 273 -17.81 17.44 -8.28
CA PHE A 273 -16.39 17.41 -8.71
C PHE A 273 -15.40 18.14 -7.78
N TYR A 274 -15.89 18.87 -6.79
CA TYR A 274 -15.11 19.82 -6.00
C TYR A 274 -15.27 19.74 -4.49
N ALA A 275 -15.93 18.73 -3.95
CA ALA A 275 -16.14 18.61 -2.51
C ALA A 275 -15.27 17.51 -1.89
N HIS A 276 -13.98 17.72 -1.90
CA HIS A 276 -13.01 16.88 -1.20
C HIS A 276 -12.59 17.55 0.10
N GLY A 277 -12.45 16.79 1.16
CA GLY A 277 -11.96 17.27 2.45
C GLY A 277 -11.49 16.14 3.33
N ASP A 278 -10.85 16.52 4.40
CA ASP A 278 -10.41 15.61 5.44
C ASP A 278 -11.19 15.93 6.70
N ALA A 279 -11.66 14.88 7.39
CA ALA A 279 -12.33 14.99 8.67
C ALA A 279 -11.37 14.72 9.81
N TYR A 280 -11.51 15.51 10.86
CA TYR A 280 -10.73 15.48 12.09
C TYR A 280 -11.69 15.50 13.28
N PHE A 281 -11.22 15.05 14.43
CA PHE A 281 -12.02 15.12 15.65
C PHE A 281 -11.29 15.89 16.75
N ASP A 282 -11.99 16.85 17.33
CA ASP A 282 -11.53 17.60 18.51
C ASP A 282 -12.03 16.97 19.80
N ASN A 283 -11.14 16.35 20.55
CA ASN A 283 -11.45 15.70 21.82
C ASN A 283 -11.70 16.71 22.96
N ALA A 284 -11.33 17.99 22.82
CA ALA A 284 -11.60 18.99 23.83
C ALA A 284 -13.09 19.36 23.85
N HIS A 285 -13.68 19.62 22.72
CA HIS A 285 -15.07 20.05 22.59
C HIS A 285 -16.02 18.93 22.17
N GLY A 286 -15.51 17.74 21.79
CA GLY A 286 -16.31 16.69 21.19
C GLY A 286 -16.92 17.17 19.86
N ALA A 287 -16.07 17.62 18.95
CA ALA A 287 -16.48 18.21 17.69
C ALA A 287 -15.88 17.46 16.51
N LEU A 288 -16.72 17.12 15.52
CA LEU A 288 -16.28 16.63 14.23
C LEU A 288 -16.02 17.83 13.31
N LEU A 289 -14.80 17.94 12.84
CA LEU A 289 -14.30 19.05 12.03
C LEU A 289 -13.91 18.55 10.64
N ALA A 290 -14.11 19.36 9.61
CA ALA A 290 -13.61 19.05 8.27
C ALA A 290 -12.94 20.26 7.62
N SER A 291 -11.92 19.98 6.83
CA SER A 291 -11.38 20.95 5.87
C SER A 291 -12.06 20.74 4.52
N ALA A 292 -12.68 21.80 3.98
CA ALA A 292 -13.07 21.81 2.58
C ALA A 292 -11.92 22.40 1.75
N ILE A 293 -11.64 21.80 0.61
CA ILE A 293 -10.50 22.19 -0.24
C ILE A 293 -10.70 23.57 -0.86
N GLU A 294 -11.90 23.90 -1.28
CA GLU A 294 -12.18 25.10 -2.05
C GLU A 294 -12.22 26.40 -1.25
N ASN A 295 -12.44 26.33 0.04
CA ASN A 295 -12.48 27.53 0.87
C ASN A 295 -11.65 27.40 2.14
N THR A 296 -10.42 27.85 2.03
CA THR A 296 -9.46 27.84 3.13
C THR A 296 -9.86 28.77 4.28
N ALA A 297 -10.88 29.61 4.10
CA ALA A 297 -11.29 30.61 5.09
C ALA A 297 -12.43 30.15 6.01
N VAL A 298 -13.13 29.05 5.70
CA VAL A 298 -14.27 28.59 6.52
C VAL A 298 -13.97 27.23 7.10
N PRO A 299 -13.63 27.11 8.39
CA PRO A 299 -13.61 25.86 9.10
C PRO A 299 -15.03 25.38 9.28
N ALA A 300 -15.31 24.17 8.85
CA ALA A 300 -16.59 23.59 9.07
C ALA A 300 -16.57 22.67 10.28
N GLU A 301 -17.17 23.10 11.37
CA GLU A 301 -17.73 22.14 12.32
C GLU A 301 -18.84 21.39 11.61
N ILE A 302 -18.65 20.10 11.36
CA ILE A 302 -19.57 19.31 10.55
C ILE A 302 -20.91 19.06 11.29
N LEU A 303 -20.83 18.87 12.61
CA LEU A 303 -21.97 18.56 13.48
C LEU A 303 -21.81 19.30 14.80
N LYS A 304 -22.58 20.35 14.99
CA LYS A 304 -22.55 21.13 16.24
C LYS A 304 -23.30 20.40 17.36
N GLY A 305 -22.59 20.20 18.49
CA GLY A 305 -23.19 19.67 19.72
C GLY A 305 -23.47 18.17 19.75
N THR A 306 -23.34 17.46 18.64
CA THR A 306 -23.66 16.02 18.56
C THR A 306 -22.77 15.14 19.43
N PHE A 307 -21.49 15.51 19.57
CA PHE A 307 -20.48 14.74 20.29
C PHE A 307 -19.97 15.43 21.54
N THR A 308 -20.73 16.40 22.07
CA THR A 308 -20.32 17.13 23.26
C THR A 308 -20.04 16.18 24.44
N GLY A 309 -18.86 16.29 25.01
CA GLY A 309 -18.41 15.42 26.10
C GLY A 309 -17.81 14.08 25.65
N ASP A 310 -17.75 13.83 24.35
CA ASP A 310 -17.15 12.61 23.81
C ASP A 310 -15.65 12.79 23.51
N THR A 311 -14.95 11.65 23.47
CA THR A 311 -13.63 11.49 22.88
C THR A 311 -13.71 10.48 21.75
N LEU A 312 -12.92 10.68 20.71
CA LEU A 312 -12.84 9.73 19.61
C LEU A 312 -12.07 8.47 20.03
N VAL A 313 -12.64 7.30 19.75
CA VAL A 313 -11.93 6.01 19.77
C VAL A 313 -11.35 5.71 18.41
N GLY A 314 -12.11 5.96 17.35
CA GLY A 314 -11.62 5.88 15.99
C GLY A 314 -12.69 6.24 14.97
N MET A 315 -12.26 6.48 13.75
CA MET A 315 -13.13 6.78 12.63
C MET A 315 -12.54 6.28 11.31
N GLY A 316 -13.40 6.11 10.32
CA GLY A 316 -13.01 5.72 8.98
C GLY A 316 -14.10 5.96 7.96
N SER A 317 -13.69 6.07 6.69
CA SER A 317 -14.63 6.14 5.59
C SER A 317 -15.13 4.75 5.22
N VAL A 318 -16.41 4.65 4.89
CA VAL A 318 -17.06 3.46 4.37
C VAL A 318 -17.72 3.77 3.03
N ASP A 319 -18.12 2.75 2.28
CA ASP A 319 -18.77 2.90 0.98
C ASP A 319 -17.96 3.78 0.00
N LYS A 320 -16.72 3.35 -0.28
CA LYS A 320 -15.79 4.03 -1.20
C LYS A 320 -15.56 5.51 -0.87
N GLN A 321 -15.48 5.82 0.42
CA GLN A 321 -15.22 7.16 0.96
C GLN A 321 -16.41 8.15 0.93
N ARG A 322 -17.61 7.69 0.56
CA ARG A 322 -18.80 8.57 0.53
C ARG A 322 -19.45 8.76 1.89
N LYS A 323 -19.21 7.84 2.81
CA LYS A 323 -19.84 7.81 4.13
C LYS A 323 -18.78 7.59 5.19
N MET A 324 -19.10 7.94 6.41
CA MET A 324 -18.18 7.85 7.53
C MET A 324 -18.81 7.14 8.71
N ALA A 325 -18.00 6.39 9.43
CA ALA A 325 -18.35 5.81 10.71
C ALA A 325 -17.35 6.27 11.77
N LEU A 326 -17.87 6.55 12.96
CA LEU A 326 -17.09 6.93 14.14
C LEU A 326 -17.50 6.07 15.33
N ILE A 327 -16.52 5.75 16.16
CA ILE A 327 -16.75 5.26 17.52
C ILE A 327 -16.24 6.32 18.47
N THR A 328 -17.12 6.81 19.34
CA THR A 328 -16.77 7.78 20.39
C THR A 328 -17.05 7.20 21.78
N CYS A 329 -16.37 7.70 22.80
CA CYS A 329 -16.59 7.35 24.18
C CYS A 329 -16.99 8.61 24.96
N GLN A 330 -18.15 8.59 25.60
CA GLN A 330 -18.62 9.68 26.45
C GLN A 330 -17.86 9.71 27.77
N LYS A 331 -17.19 10.81 28.05
CA LYS A 331 -16.31 10.95 29.22
C LYS A 331 -17.03 10.74 30.55
N SER A 332 -18.29 11.20 30.66
CA SER A 332 -19.05 11.16 31.93
C SER A 332 -19.56 9.77 32.30
N SER A 333 -19.89 8.94 31.30
CA SER A 333 -20.51 7.62 31.51
C SER A 333 -19.60 6.45 31.13
N GLY A 334 -18.56 6.70 30.35
CA GLY A 334 -17.76 5.64 29.72
C GLY A 334 -18.50 4.87 28.60
N THR A 335 -19.67 5.36 28.19
CA THR A 335 -20.50 4.72 27.17
C THR A 335 -19.88 4.95 25.79
N PHE A 336 -19.73 3.88 25.04
CA PHE A 336 -19.30 3.95 23.63
C PHE A 336 -20.51 4.14 22.73
N TYR A 337 -20.36 5.02 21.74
CA TYR A 337 -21.36 5.28 20.71
C TYR A 337 -20.80 5.01 19.34
N PHE A 338 -21.55 4.28 18.53
CA PHE A 338 -21.29 4.15 17.11
C PHE A 338 -22.15 5.16 16.36
N THR A 339 -21.52 5.96 15.50
CA THR A 339 -22.21 6.94 14.67
C THR A 339 -21.91 6.65 13.20
N TYR A 340 -22.97 6.56 12.41
CA TYR A 340 -22.88 6.45 10.95
C TYR A 340 -23.50 7.70 10.31
N LEU A 341 -22.78 8.31 9.40
CA LEU A 341 -23.18 9.58 8.81
C LEU A 341 -22.77 9.72 7.34
N PHE A 342 -23.52 10.57 6.66
CA PHE A 342 -23.19 11.02 5.31
C PHE A 342 -22.54 12.39 5.37
N PRO A 343 -21.50 12.66 4.53
CA PRO A 343 -21.16 14.02 4.20
C PRO A 343 -22.35 14.68 3.52
N GLY A 344 -22.81 15.80 4.06
CA GLY A 344 -23.77 16.67 3.45
C GLY A 344 -23.04 17.81 2.73
N TYR A 345 -23.66 18.37 1.72
CA TYR A 345 -23.15 19.56 1.06
C TYR A 345 -24.20 20.65 1.09
N TYR A 346 -23.81 21.86 1.48
CA TYR A 346 -24.60 23.05 1.33
C TYR A 346 -24.07 23.88 0.18
N SER A 347 -24.85 23.99 -0.87
CA SER A 347 -24.59 24.91 -1.97
C SER A 347 -25.48 26.13 -1.84
N SER A 348 -25.17 27.05 -0.96
CA SER A 348 -25.55 28.45 -1.24
C SER A 348 -24.28 29.17 -1.65
N SER A 349 -24.39 30.09 -2.59
CA SER A 349 -23.30 30.94 -3.05
C SER A 349 -22.66 31.78 -1.93
N ALA A 350 -23.32 31.86 -0.78
CA ALA A 350 -22.87 32.62 0.39
C ALA A 350 -22.32 31.76 1.54
N ASP A 351 -22.66 30.47 1.62
CA ASP A 351 -22.34 29.63 2.77
C ASP A 351 -21.92 28.20 2.31
N LYS A 352 -20.65 28.04 1.98
CA LYS A 352 -20.08 26.76 1.52
C LYS A 352 -19.78 25.82 2.70
N ARG A 353 -20.69 25.69 3.67
CA ARG A 353 -20.50 24.80 4.82
C ARG A 353 -20.67 23.36 4.41
N ILE A 354 -19.77 22.51 4.86
CA ILE A 354 -19.96 21.07 4.85
C ILE A 354 -20.91 20.75 6.01
N ALA A 355 -22.12 20.24 5.68
CA ALA A 355 -23.02 19.69 6.69
C ALA A 355 -22.97 18.18 6.61
N ALA A 356 -23.10 17.50 7.73
CA ALA A 356 -23.26 16.05 7.78
C ALA A 356 -24.69 15.68 8.19
N ASN A 357 -25.17 14.59 7.62
CA ASN A 357 -26.40 13.94 8.05
C ASN A 357 -26.06 12.70 8.86
N VAL A 358 -26.42 12.71 10.15
CA VAL A 358 -26.33 11.52 11.00
C VAL A 358 -27.45 10.57 10.59
N VAL A 359 -27.06 9.39 10.10
CA VAL A 359 -28.03 8.32 9.80
C VAL A 359 -28.52 7.70 11.11
N TYR A 360 -27.57 7.39 12.00
CA TYR A 360 -27.83 6.99 13.35
C TYR A 360 -26.62 7.21 14.27
N ARG A 361 -26.90 7.41 15.55
CA ARG A 361 -25.93 7.38 16.66
C ARG A 361 -26.51 6.51 17.76
N ILE A 362 -25.86 5.39 18.05
CA ILE A 362 -26.39 4.34 18.93
C ILE A 362 -25.34 3.96 19.97
N ALA A 363 -25.77 3.81 21.21
CA ALA A 363 -24.92 3.25 22.26
C ALA A 363 -24.56 1.80 21.94
N MET A 364 -23.28 1.50 21.97
CA MET A 364 -22.77 0.15 21.78
C MET A 364 -22.97 -0.64 23.08
N PRO A 365 -23.55 -1.85 23.01
CA PRO A 365 -23.73 -2.66 24.21
C PRO A 365 -22.37 -3.12 24.75
N SER A 366 -22.29 -3.37 26.05
CA SER A 366 -21.08 -3.87 26.71
C SER A 366 -20.57 -5.21 26.12
N THR A 367 -21.48 -5.96 25.50
CA THR A 367 -21.16 -7.24 24.82
C THR A 367 -20.57 -7.05 23.43
N SER A 368 -20.50 -5.82 22.89
CA SER A 368 -19.99 -5.55 21.54
C SER A 368 -18.48 -5.73 21.40
N GLY A 369 -17.76 -5.92 22.51
CA GLY A 369 -16.31 -6.08 22.49
C GLY A 369 -15.52 -4.78 22.37
N ILE A 370 -16.16 -3.62 22.22
CA ILE A 370 -15.48 -2.33 22.20
C ILE A 370 -14.88 -2.00 23.57
N ALA A 371 -13.67 -1.43 23.58
CA ALA A 371 -12.95 -1.07 24.79
C ALA A 371 -12.08 0.19 24.58
N ASN A 372 -11.60 0.76 25.68
CA ASN A 372 -10.60 1.79 25.61
C ASN A 372 -9.30 1.23 24.97
N GLY A 373 -8.75 1.99 24.01
CA GLY A 373 -7.55 1.56 23.25
C GLY A 373 -7.86 0.60 22.10
N SER A 374 -9.13 0.38 21.77
CA SER A 374 -9.51 -0.32 20.54
C SER A 374 -8.93 0.39 19.32
N VAL A 375 -8.33 -0.37 18.42
CA VAL A 375 -7.95 0.09 17.09
C VAL A 375 -9.19 -0.01 16.20
N VAL A 376 -9.50 1.06 15.46
CA VAL A 376 -10.64 1.12 14.56
C VAL A 376 -10.15 1.35 13.14
N ARG A 377 -10.60 0.51 12.21
CA ARG A 377 -10.32 0.65 10.77
C ARG A 377 -11.55 0.26 9.96
N SER A 378 -11.77 0.93 8.85
CA SER A 378 -12.86 0.60 7.94
C SER A 378 -12.35 -0.07 6.68
N ALA A 379 -13.07 -1.07 6.20
CA ALA A 379 -12.93 -1.59 4.85
C ALA A 379 -13.59 -0.61 3.88
N ARG A 380 -12.79 0.07 3.05
CA ARG A 380 -13.24 1.20 2.21
C ARG A 380 -14.25 0.81 1.13
N SER A 381 -14.13 -0.40 0.59
CA SER A 381 -15.03 -0.92 -0.45
C SER A 381 -16.24 -1.66 0.11
N LYS A 382 -16.25 -1.91 1.42
CA LYS A 382 -17.30 -2.64 2.15
C LYS A 382 -17.94 -1.73 3.20
N ASN A 383 -19.17 -1.98 3.55
CA ASN A 383 -19.87 -1.24 4.63
C ASN A 383 -19.51 -1.82 6.02
N ILE A 384 -18.22 -2.10 6.26
CA ILE A 384 -17.77 -2.78 7.48
C ILE A 384 -16.71 -1.93 8.19
N VAL A 385 -16.91 -1.78 9.50
CA VAL A 385 -15.94 -1.22 10.43
C VAL A 385 -15.41 -2.34 11.31
N TYR A 386 -14.09 -2.50 11.30
CA TYR A 386 -13.38 -3.42 12.17
C TYR A 386 -12.87 -2.67 13.39
N TYR A 387 -12.97 -3.28 14.55
CA TYR A 387 -12.42 -2.77 15.79
C TYR A 387 -11.91 -3.91 16.67
N THR A 388 -11.08 -3.59 17.66
CA THR A 388 -10.34 -4.59 18.41
C THR A 388 -10.59 -4.52 19.91
N ASN A 389 -10.34 -5.65 20.59
CA ASN A 389 -10.18 -5.70 22.04
C ASN A 389 -9.05 -6.68 22.37
N GLY A 390 -7.91 -6.14 22.85
CA GLY A 390 -6.72 -6.95 23.03
C GLY A 390 -6.25 -7.56 21.71
N ASN A 391 -6.28 -8.90 21.62
CA ASN A 391 -5.97 -9.66 20.40
C ASN A 391 -7.21 -10.10 19.59
N ALA A 392 -8.40 -9.68 19.99
CA ALA A 392 -9.64 -10.04 19.31
C ALA A 392 -10.06 -8.94 18.32
N VAL A 393 -10.53 -9.36 17.15
CA VAL A 393 -11.09 -8.50 16.09
C VAL A 393 -12.59 -8.69 16.00
N TYR A 394 -13.32 -7.59 15.98
CA TYR A 394 -14.75 -7.51 15.78
C TYR A 394 -15.05 -6.77 14.48
N ALA A 395 -16.20 -7.06 13.87
CA ALA A 395 -16.64 -6.40 12.66
C ALA A 395 -18.11 -6.01 12.76
N HIS A 396 -18.43 -4.76 12.45
CA HIS A 396 -19.78 -4.25 12.40
C HIS A 396 -20.12 -3.77 11.00
N ASN A 397 -21.20 -4.34 10.43
CA ASN A 397 -21.75 -3.83 9.19
C ASN A 397 -22.61 -2.59 9.51
N VAL A 398 -22.23 -1.43 8.97
CA VAL A 398 -22.94 -0.17 9.25
C VAL A 398 -24.39 -0.17 8.79
N LEU A 399 -24.79 -1.06 7.89
CA LEU A 399 -26.18 -1.21 7.46
C LEU A 399 -27.02 -2.05 8.44
N ALA A 400 -26.36 -2.74 9.37
CA ALA A 400 -27.07 -3.55 10.40
C ALA A 400 -27.57 -2.73 11.58
N ASN A 401 -27.35 -1.42 11.58
CA ASN A 401 -27.81 -0.46 12.59
C ASN A 401 -27.39 -0.86 14.01
N SER A 402 -28.34 -1.25 14.87
CA SER A 402 -28.09 -1.62 16.28
C SER A 402 -27.65 -3.06 16.50
N ASN A 403 -27.54 -3.88 15.45
CA ASN A 403 -27.14 -5.27 15.58
C ASN A 403 -25.59 -5.39 15.63
N PHE A 404 -25.03 -5.11 16.78
CA PHE A 404 -23.59 -5.22 17.02
C PHE A 404 -23.16 -6.68 17.24
N PRO A 405 -21.90 -7.04 16.88
CA PRO A 405 -21.38 -8.37 17.19
C PRO A 405 -21.27 -8.58 18.71
N THR A 406 -21.59 -9.78 19.17
CA THR A 406 -21.42 -10.19 20.56
C THR A 406 -20.23 -11.13 20.77
N THR A 407 -19.64 -11.59 19.68
CA THR A 407 -18.46 -12.45 19.64
C THR A 407 -17.41 -11.88 18.70
N ALA A 408 -16.15 -12.16 18.98
CA ALA A 408 -15.07 -11.80 18.07
C ALA A 408 -15.21 -12.54 16.72
N LEU A 409 -14.88 -11.85 15.64
CA LEU A 409 -14.81 -12.42 14.31
C LEU A 409 -13.68 -13.47 14.23
N PHE A 410 -12.53 -13.13 14.80
CA PHE A 410 -11.39 -14.02 15.04
C PHE A 410 -10.47 -13.42 16.12
N THR A 411 -9.57 -14.24 16.62
CA THR A 411 -8.49 -13.85 17.53
C THR A 411 -7.13 -14.01 16.85
N VAL A 412 -6.19 -13.14 17.18
CA VAL A 412 -4.87 -13.07 16.55
C VAL A 412 -3.80 -13.47 17.55
N GLY A 413 -2.91 -14.38 17.16
CA GLY A 413 -1.78 -14.79 17.98
C GLY A 413 -2.20 -15.39 19.32
N ASN A 414 -1.44 -15.09 20.34
CA ASN A 414 -1.70 -15.54 21.71
C ASN A 414 -2.31 -14.45 22.60
N SER A 415 -2.63 -14.77 23.84
CA SER A 415 -3.30 -13.83 24.79
C SER A 415 -2.38 -12.69 25.28
N THR A 416 -1.06 -12.78 25.09
CA THR A 416 -0.10 -11.73 25.45
C THR A 416 0.06 -10.69 24.34
N GLU A 417 -0.37 -11.00 23.13
CA GLU A 417 -0.34 -10.12 21.99
C GLU A 417 -1.47 -9.10 22.05
N LYS A 418 -1.18 -7.85 21.66
CA LYS A 418 -2.17 -6.80 21.48
C LYS A 418 -2.12 -6.30 20.05
N ILE A 419 -3.28 -6.18 19.44
CA ILE A 419 -3.40 -5.56 18.12
C ILE A 419 -3.12 -4.07 18.27
N VAL A 420 -2.23 -3.56 17.41
CA VAL A 420 -1.80 -2.15 17.42
C VAL A 420 -2.16 -1.42 16.14
N ASP A 421 -2.32 -2.14 15.04
CA ASP A 421 -2.83 -1.57 13.79
C ASP A 421 -3.40 -2.64 12.87
N MET A 422 -4.19 -2.21 11.89
CA MET A 422 -4.74 -3.05 10.84
C MET A 422 -4.64 -2.31 9.50
N ALA A 423 -4.25 -3.02 8.45
CA ALA A 423 -4.24 -2.51 7.08
C ALA A 423 -5.02 -3.47 6.17
N PHE A 424 -5.53 -2.97 5.05
CA PHE A 424 -6.29 -3.76 4.09
C PHE A 424 -5.60 -3.79 2.73
N SER A 425 -5.79 -4.86 1.96
CA SER A 425 -5.54 -4.86 0.53
C SER A 425 -6.47 -3.87 -0.19
N ASP A 426 -6.12 -3.46 -1.41
CA ASP A 426 -6.90 -2.45 -2.16
C ASP A 426 -8.35 -2.87 -2.44
N ASP A 427 -8.59 -4.18 -2.50
CA ASP A 427 -9.91 -4.79 -2.70
C ASP A 427 -10.63 -5.16 -1.39
N ASP A 428 -10.02 -4.85 -0.24
CA ASP A 428 -10.45 -5.22 1.11
C ASP A 428 -10.69 -6.75 1.32
N ASN A 429 -10.11 -7.60 0.48
CA ASN A 429 -10.24 -9.05 0.61
C ASN A 429 -9.24 -9.65 1.62
N LEU A 430 -8.17 -8.92 1.91
CA LEU A 430 -7.20 -9.28 2.93
C LEU A 430 -7.13 -8.19 3.99
N ILE A 431 -7.04 -8.61 5.25
CA ILE A 431 -6.73 -7.76 6.39
C ILE A 431 -5.39 -8.20 6.98
N TYR A 432 -4.49 -7.25 7.13
CA TYR A 432 -3.19 -7.41 7.75
C TYR A 432 -3.24 -6.84 9.15
N VAL A 433 -3.08 -7.69 10.14
CA VAL A 433 -3.20 -7.34 11.56
C VAL A 433 -1.82 -7.32 12.18
N ALA A 434 -1.39 -6.17 12.64
CA ALA A 434 -0.14 -5.97 13.34
C ALA A 434 -0.36 -6.07 14.86
N THR A 435 0.47 -6.86 15.53
CA THR A 435 0.41 -7.05 16.99
C THR A 435 1.76 -6.76 17.63
N ASN A 436 1.72 -6.49 18.93
CA ASN A 436 2.91 -6.48 19.79
C ASN A 436 2.71 -7.43 20.96
N ASP A 437 3.68 -8.30 21.16
CA ASP A 437 3.82 -9.16 22.34
C ASP A 437 4.90 -8.60 23.27
N THR A 438 4.48 -8.04 24.41
CA THR A 438 5.39 -7.42 25.36
C THR A 438 6.32 -8.40 26.07
N SER A 439 6.09 -9.71 25.95
CA SER A 439 6.93 -10.77 26.54
C SER A 439 8.10 -11.15 25.62
N ALA A 440 8.09 -10.76 24.35
CA ALA A 440 9.10 -11.10 23.37
C ALA A 440 10.16 -10.01 23.19
N SER A 441 11.39 -10.40 22.90
CA SER A 441 12.49 -9.47 22.59
C SER A 441 12.28 -8.70 21.28
N MET A 442 11.63 -9.35 20.31
CA MET A 442 11.14 -8.76 19.07
C MET A 442 9.61 -8.81 19.12
N PRO A 443 8.94 -7.80 19.69
CA PRO A 443 7.51 -7.90 20.01
C PRO A 443 6.59 -7.87 18.80
N GLY A 444 7.02 -7.31 17.67
CA GLY A 444 6.17 -7.09 16.51
C GLY A 444 5.90 -8.33 15.68
N SER A 445 4.63 -8.62 15.44
CA SER A 445 4.15 -9.72 14.60
C SER A 445 3.14 -9.21 13.57
N LEU A 446 2.99 -9.94 12.46
CA LEU A 446 2.06 -9.64 11.38
C LEU A 446 1.28 -10.89 10.98
N TYR A 447 -0.04 -10.75 10.89
CA TYR A 447 -0.98 -11.79 10.52
C TYR A 447 -1.82 -11.33 9.32
N CYS A 448 -2.02 -12.22 8.35
CA CYS A 448 -2.87 -11.97 7.19
C CYS A 448 -4.10 -12.87 7.24
N TYR A 449 -5.27 -12.28 7.26
CA TYR A 449 -6.55 -12.98 7.23
C TYR A 449 -7.31 -12.66 5.95
N ASP A 450 -8.07 -13.62 5.48
CA ASP A 450 -9.06 -13.45 4.44
C ASP A 450 -10.34 -12.87 5.05
N THR A 451 -10.84 -11.75 4.53
CA THR A 451 -12.01 -11.06 5.10
C THR A 451 -13.35 -11.71 4.73
N GLN A 452 -13.37 -12.63 3.78
CA GLN A 452 -14.58 -13.36 3.39
C GLN A 452 -14.79 -14.61 4.24
N THR A 453 -13.70 -15.35 4.49
CA THR A 453 -13.73 -16.60 5.23
C THR A 453 -13.29 -16.46 6.69
N ASN A 454 -12.72 -15.31 7.05
CA ASN A 454 -12.11 -15.01 8.36
C ASN A 454 -10.99 -16.00 8.74
N SER A 455 -10.40 -16.66 7.75
CA SER A 455 -9.35 -17.64 7.96
C SER A 455 -7.96 -17.01 7.88
N LEU A 456 -7.04 -17.47 8.73
CA LEU A 456 -5.64 -17.10 8.67
C LEU A 456 -5.02 -17.64 7.37
N ARG A 457 -4.44 -16.75 6.56
CA ARG A 457 -3.71 -17.10 5.34
C ARG A 457 -2.24 -17.40 5.65
N TRP A 458 -1.62 -16.53 6.42
CA TRP A 458 -0.23 -16.67 6.88
C TRP A 458 0.05 -15.74 8.06
N SER A 459 1.13 -16.01 8.77
CA SER A 459 1.65 -15.14 9.81
C SER A 459 3.17 -15.09 9.78
N LYS A 460 3.71 -13.99 10.28
CA LYS A 460 5.12 -13.80 10.60
C LYS A 460 5.20 -13.24 12.01
N GLN A 461 5.68 -14.06 12.95
CA GLN A 461 5.70 -13.74 14.37
C GLN A 461 7.08 -13.27 14.79
N HIS A 462 7.13 -12.31 15.70
CA HIS A 462 8.35 -11.79 16.32
C HIS A 462 9.42 -11.34 15.31
N ILE A 463 8.97 -10.67 14.24
CA ILE A 463 9.83 -10.32 13.12
C ILE A 463 10.43 -8.91 13.23
N THR A 464 9.90 -8.05 14.08
CA THR A 464 10.32 -6.64 14.17
C THR A 464 10.21 -6.11 15.59
N GLY A 465 10.69 -4.88 15.80
CA GLY A 465 10.51 -4.14 17.04
C GLY A 465 9.04 -3.85 17.37
N ARG A 466 8.78 -3.01 18.34
CA ARG A 466 7.43 -2.61 18.75
C ARG A 466 6.73 -1.82 17.64
N ILE A 467 5.79 -2.44 16.94
CA ILE A 467 5.06 -1.84 15.84
C ILE A 467 4.22 -0.66 16.34
N VAL A 468 4.25 0.43 15.58
CA VAL A 468 3.46 1.65 15.81
C VAL A 468 2.42 1.83 14.72
N LYS A 469 2.76 1.49 13.47
CA LYS A 469 1.88 1.64 12.31
C LYS A 469 2.13 0.54 11.28
N ALA A 470 1.07 0.11 10.61
CA ALA A 470 1.13 -0.80 9.47
C ALA A 470 0.47 -0.16 8.25
N LEU A 471 1.09 -0.27 7.08
CA LEU A 471 0.53 0.19 5.81
C LEU A 471 0.69 -0.89 4.75
N TYR A 472 -0.35 -1.06 3.93
CA TYR A 472 -0.29 -1.86 2.71
C TYR A 472 -0.04 -0.97 1.50
N ARG A 473 0.73 -1.49 0.55
CA ARG A 473 0.97 -0.88 -0.76
C ARG A 473 0.93 -1.94 -1.85
N ASN A 474 0.22 -1.64 -2.94
CA ASN A 474 0.09 -2.53 -4.10
C ASN A 474 0.91 -2.07 -5.33
N LYS A 475 1.44 -0.84 -5.33
CA LYS A 475 2.26 -0.30 -6.45
C LYS A 475 3.25 0.75 -5.96
#